data_bf367a4d22909a4daeb752ae1df5f840
#
_entry.id   bf367a4d22909a4daeb752ae1df5f840
#
_cell.length_a   1.000
_cell.length_b   1.000
_cell.length_c   1.000
_cell.angle_alpha   90.00
_cell.angle_beta   90.00
_cell.angle_gamma   90.00
#
_symmetry.space_group_name_H-M   'P 1'
#
loop_
_entity.id
_entity.type
_entity.pdbx_description
1 polymer ?
#
loop_
_entity_poly.entity_id
_entity_poly.type
_entity_poly.pdbx_seq_one_letter_code
_entity_poly.pdbx_strand_id
1 'polypeptide(L)'
;MKTLRVALFLLCLGATRAAGAQEILSGPLSIAGGRVVIGTDVAIAFTPQDDTDGAWFNYTDYEHNALRLFRVAVNADVRVTDQISFLTEVRSENGNGVKPYALYVRVRPWRSRPIDIQAGRIPPTFGAFARREYGAGNPLIGYPLAYQYLTAVRPDAVPSSAEDVLRMRARGWRPSYPIGSLEIATGMPLITAFRWDTGAQVRVGPPSLNASVAVTNGTTSDPRTVDNNGGKQVAGRLEWRPSPAIVLGGSGATGAYVADAALASATLISGTAHSTQQALGFDAEISRDHWMVAGEFIWNRWQVPTIVQTLDATSGFVEGRYKLSPGFFVASRIDYLGFNELTSPLLGTRTWDAPVTRLEGGAGYYIRRNLLAKGTYQYNWRDGGLVRTLGLFAAQLHFWL
;
A
#
# COMPACT_ATOMS: atom_id res chain seq x y z
N MET A 1 -17.02 29.59 -0.75
CA MET A 1 -16.80 28.15 -0.99
C MET A 1 -16.57 27.27 0.27
N LYS A 2 -16.48 27.84 1.47
CA LYS A 2 -16.34 27.08 2.74
C LYS A 2 -17.66 26.54 3.31
N THR A 3 -18.79 27.12 2.96
CA THR A 3 -20.13 26.79 3.49
C THR A 3 -20.78 25.56 2.83
N LEU A 4 -20.38 25.17 1.63
CA LEU A 4 -20.97 24.00 0.95
C LEU A 4 -20.39 22.65 1.43
N ARG A 5 -19.20 22.66 2.04
CA ARG A 5 -18.52 21.45 2.53
C ARG A 5 -19.10 20.94 3.86
N VAL A 6 -19.67 21.83 4.67
CA VAL A 6 -20.32 21.49 5.94
C VAL A 6 -21.75 20.97 5.72
N ALA A 7 -22.43 21.43 4.67
CA ALA A 7 -23.79 21.02 4.36
C ALA A 7 -23.93 19.56 3.92
N LEU A 8 -22.94 19.01 3.22
CA LEU A 8 -22.96 17.60 2.78
C LEU A 8 -22.76 16.62 3.95
N PHE A 9 -22.00 17.03 4.96
CA PHE A 9 -21.80 16.23 6.20
C PHE A 9 -23.02 16.27 7.12
N LEU A 10 -23.75 17.38 7.12
CA LEU A 10 -24.97 17.56 7.92
C LEU A 10 -26.21 16.94 7.26
N LEU A 11 -26.24 16.75 5.96
CA LEU A 11 -27.37 16.08 5.28
C LEU A 11 -27.44 14.57 5.58
N CYS A 12 -26.34 13.94 5.94
CA CYS A 12 -26.33 12.54 6.42
C CYS A 12 -26.79 12.39 7.88
N LEU A 13 -26.85 13.47 8.66
CA LEU A 13 -27.25 13.49 10.05
C LEU A 13 -28.69 13.99 10.30
N GLY A 14 -29.35 14.53 9.28
CA GLY A 14 -30.60 15.28 9.41
C GLY A 14 -31.91 14.49 9.31
N ALA A 15 -31.90 13.17 9.21
CA ALA A 15 -33.12 12.34 9.17
C ALA A 15 -33.36 11.63 10.51
N THR A 16 -33.39 12.37 11.60
CA THR A 16 -33.78 11.80 12.92
C THR A 16 -35.26 12.00 13.18
N ARG A 17 -36.06 10.96 12.97
CA ARG A 17 -37.32 10.79 13.71
C ARG A 17 -37.06 9.79 14.85
N ALA A 18 -37.42 10.26 16.06
CA ALA A 18 -37.69 9.52 17.30
C ALA A 18 -36.64 8.56 17.87
N ALA A 19 -36.34 8.77 19.13
CA ALA A 19 -35.47 8.03 20.03
C ALA A 19 -35.78 6.53 20.13
N GLY A 20 -35.27 5.78 19.17
CA GLY A 20 -34.89 4.40 19.32
C GLY A 20 -33.39 4.34 19.14
N ALA A 21 -32.66 3.56 19.90
CA ALA A 21 -31.24 3.34 19.67
C ALA A 21 -31.03 3.00 18.19
N GLN A 22 -30.40 3.91 17.44
CA GLN A 22 -30.20 3.73 16.01
C GLN A 22 -29.28 2.52 15.86
N GLU A 23 -29.81 1.39 15.37
CA GLU A 23 -29.01 0.21 15.12
C GLU A 23 -27.96 0.57 14.06
N ILE A 24 -26.69 0.41 14.43
CA ILE A 24 -25.59 0.53 13.48
C ILE A 24 -25.79 -0.56 12.42
N LEU A 25 -25.88 -0.16 11.14
CA LEU A 25 -25.99 -1.10 10.03
C LEU A 25 -24.90 -2.16 10.15
N SER A 26 -25.26 -3.42 9.93
CA SER A 26 -24.35 -4.56 10.10
C SER A 26 -23.76 -5.07 8.77
N GLY A 27 -24.09 -4.43 7.65
CA GLY A 27 -23.63 -4.79 6.32
C GLY A 27 -23.91 -3.70 5.29
N PRO A 28 -23.37 -3.85 4.06
CA PRO A 28 -23.49 -2.86 3.00
C PRO A 28 -24.93 -2.63 2.59
N LEU A 29 -25.21 -1.41 2.13
CA LEU A 29 -26.50 -1.04 1.57
C LEU A 29 -26.68 -1.73 0.21
N SER A 30 -27.77 -2.47 0.07
CA SER A 30 -28.14 -3.14 -1.17
C SER A 30 -29.41 -2.51 -1.75
N ILE A 31 -29.34 -2.00 -2.97
CA ILE A 31 -30.43 -1.30 -3.67
C ILE A 31 -30.68 -1.97 -5.03
N ALA A 32 -31.85 -1.70 -5.62
CA ALA A 32 -32.25 -2.25 -6.92
C ALA A 32 -32.13 -3.77 -7.04
N GLY A 33 -32.61 -4.49 -6.00
CA GLY A 33 -32.56 -5.96 -5.96
C GLY A 33 -31.13 -6.53 -5.94
N GLY A 34 -30.19 -5.85 -5.30
CA GLY A 34 -28.80 -6.29 -5.20
C GLY A 34 -27.92 -5.91 -6.40
N ARG A 35 -28.43 -5.09 -7.32
CA ARG A 35 -27.64 -4.59 -8.45
C ARG A 35 -26.68 -3.48 -8.07
N VAL A 36 -26.99 -2.72 -7.02
CA VAL A 36 -26.12 -1.68 -6.48
C VAL A 36 -25.84 -2.02 -5.03
N VAL A 37 -24.58 -2.21 -4.69
CA VAL A 37 -24.11 -2.48 -3.33
C VAL A 37 -23.17 -1.34 -2.94
N ILE A 38 -23.48 -0.64 -1.85
CA ILE A 38 -22.69 0.46 -1.33
C ILE A 38 -22.14 0.07 0.02
N GLY A 39 -20.82 0.11 0.16
CA GLY A 39 -20.10 -0.11 1.40
C GLY A 39 -19.36 1.14 1.85
N THR A 40 -18.87 1.11 3.07
CA THR A 40 -18.01 2.14 3.64
C THR A 40 -16.93 1.52 4.50
N ASP A 41 -15.80 2.22 4.62
CA ASP A 41 -14.69 1.90 5.51
C ASP A 41 -14.28 3.18 6.23
N VAL A 42 -14.36 3.18 7.56
CA VAL A 42 -13.98 4.30 8.40
C VAL A 42 -12.96 3.82 9.42
N ALA A 43 -11.75 4.38 9.37
CA ALA A 43 -10.69 4.06 10.31
C ALA A 43 -10.17 5.34 10.96
N ILE A 44 -10.11 5.32 12.29
CA ILE A 44 -9.53 6.39 13.11
C ILE A 44 -8.44 5.77 13.95
N ALA A 45 -7.19 6.20 13.74
CA ALA A 45 -6.07 5.81 14.56
C ALA A 45 -5.31 7.05 15.03
N PHE A 46 -4.79 6.98 16.23
CA PHE A 46 -3.96 8.02 16.82
C PHE A 46 -2.84 7.41 17.64
N THR A 47 -1.77 8.18 17.82
CA THR A 47 -0.63 7.85 18.65
C THR A 47 -0.21 9.09 19.45
N PRO A 48 0.11 8.94 20.74
CA PRO A 48 0.56 10.07 21.57
C PRO A 48 1.99 10.55 21.20
N GLN A 49 2.76 9.75 20.48
CA GLN A 49 4.12 10.07 20.06
C GLN A 49 4.19 10.69 18.64
N ASP A 50 3.05 10.91 18.01
CA ASP A 50 2.99 11.51 16.69
C ASP A 50 3.33 12.99 16.75
N ASP A 51 4.24 13.45 15.92
CA ASP A 51 4.52 14.88 15.80
C ASP A 51 3.35 15.59 15.10
N THR A 52 3.08 16.83 15.50
CA THR A 52 1.97 17.64 14.98
C THR A 52 2.08 17.89 13.47
N ASP A 53 3.29 17.93 12.94
CA ASP A 53 3.57 18.12 11.53
C ASP A 53 3.63 16.79 10.75
N GLY A 54 3.67 15.65 11.44
CA GLY A 54 3.67 14.31 10.84
C GLY A 54 2.30 13.94 10.30
N ALA A 55 2.02 14.30 9.07
CA ALA A 55 0.72 14.05 8.41
C ALA A 55 0.58 12.66 7.80
N TRP A 56 1.57 11.77 7.92
CA TRP A 56 1.66 10.56 7.13
C TRP A 56 1.43 9.31 7.96
N PHE A 57 0.37 8.61 7.64
CA PHE A 57 0.03 7.35 8.27
C PHE A 57 0.99 6.24 7.81
N ASN A 58 1.52 5.48 8.77
CA ASN A 58 2.35 4.30 8.52
C ASN A 58 3.66 4.54 7.77
N TYR A 59 4.17 5.75 7.68
CA TYR A 59 5.49 5.99 7.13
C TYR A 59 6.58 5.92 8.20
N THR A 60 7.71 5.30 7.83
CA THR A 60 8.95 5.30 8.61
C THR A 60 10.01 5.98 7.76
N ASP A 61 10.52 7.11 8.18
CA ASP A 61 11.50 7.89 7.47
C ASP A 61 12.60 8.45 8.39
N TYR A 62 13.27 9.50 7.91
CA TYR A 62 14.39 10.13 8.62
C TYR A 62 14.03 10.76 9.97
N GLU A 63 12.86 11.39 10.07
CA GLU A 63 12.46 12.20 11.22
C GLU A 63 11.12 11.75 11.82
N HIS A 64 10.26 11.14 11.01
CA HIS A 64 8.88 10.85 11.35
C HIS A 64 8.55 9.36 11.25
N ASN A 65 7.67 8.91 12.08
CA ASN A 65 7.14 7.55 12.09
C ASN A 65 5.74 7.57 12.68
N ALA A 66 4.75 7.93 11.87
CA ALA A 66 3.38 8.18 12.29
C ALA A 66 2.46 6.99 12.03
N LEU A 67 1.60 6.70 12.99
CA LEU A 67 0.49 5.73 12.87
C LEU A 67 -0.88 6.40 12.92
N ARG A 68 -0.93 7.75 12.96
CA ARG A 68 -2.18 8.51 12.94
C ARG A 68 -2.90 8.37 11.62
N LEU A 69 -4.17 8.05 11.67
CA LEU A 69 -5.03 7.95 10.50
C LEU A 69 -6.44 8.46 10.82
N PHE A 70 -6.97 9.28 9.96
CA PHE A 70 -8.40 9.49 9.80
C PHE A 70 -8.77 9.19 8.35
N ARG A 71 -9.41 8.05 8.12
CA ARG A 71 -9.82 7.61 6.78
C ARG A 71 -11.33 7.40 6.74
N VAL A 72 -11.92 7.91 5.66
CA VAL A 72 -13.29 7.59 5.26
C VAL A 72 -13.25 7.17 3.79
N ALA A 73 -13.71 5.97 3.51
CA ALA A 73 -13.87 5.45 2.15
C ALA A 73 -15.32 5.06 1.91
N VAL A 74 -15.80 5.31 0.72
CA VAL A 74 -17.11 4.84 0.23
C VAL A 74 -16.86 4.08 -1.06
N ASN A 75 -17.34 2.84 -1.12
CA ASN A 75 -17.24 2.00 -2.29
C ASN A 75 -18.64 1.65 -2.84
N ALA A 76 -18.70 1.41 -4.14
CA ALA A 76 -19.92 0.94 -4.79
C ALA A 76 -19.58 -0.12 -5.85
N ASP A 77 -20.35 -1.21 -5.86
CA ASP A 77 -20.39 -2.20 -6.94
C ASP A 77 -21.74 -2.07 -7.65
N VAL A 78 -21.71 -1.68 -8.92
CA VAL A 78 -22.89 -1.49 -9.77
C VAL A 78 -22.92 -2.60 -10.83
N ARG A 79 -23.77 -3.56 -10.65
CA ARG A 79 -23.97 -4.67 -11.61
C ARG A 79 -24.90 -4.22 -12.73
N VAL A 80 -24.34 -3.95 -13.90
CA VAL A 80 -25.08 -3.54 -15.10
C VAL A 80 -25.76 -4.74 -15.75
N THR A 81 -24.98 -5.83 -15.88
CA THR A 81 -25.47 -7.14 -16.33
C THR A 81 -24.88 -8.23 -15.45
N ASP A 82 -25.25 -9.49 -15.67
CA ASP A 82 -24.61 -10.62 -14.96
C ASP A 82 -23.12 -10.76 -15.25
N GLN A 83 -22.66 -10.16 -16.34
CA GLN A 83 -21.27 -10.26 -16.82
C GLN A 83 -20.47 -8.96 -16.61
N ILE A 84 -21.13 -7.81 -16.45
CA ILE A 84 -20.50 -6.49 -16.40
C ILE A 84 -20.86 -5.79 -15.11
N SER A 85 -19.85 -5.38 -14.35
CA SER A 85 -19.96 -4.53 -13.16
C SER A 85 -19.02 -3.34 -13.25
N PHE A 86 -19.46 -2.21 -12.69
CA PHE A 86 -18.61 -1.06 -12.37
C PHE A 86 -18.31 -1.05 -10.88
N LEU A 87 -17.05 -0.94 -10.55
CA LEU A 87 -16.59 -0.85 -9.17
C LEU A 87 -15.88 0.49 -8.96
N THR A 88 -16.23 1.18 -7.89
CA THR A 88 -15.63 2.45 -7.53
C THR A 88 -15.39 2.53 -6.04
N GLU A 89 -14.32 3.22 -5.66
CA GLU A 89 -14.06 3.66 -4.30
C GLU A 89 -13.54 5.10 -4.33
N VAL A 90 -14.15 5.95 -3.51
CA VAL A 90 -13.67 7.28 -3.20
C VAL A 90 -13.19 7.30 -1.75
N ARG A 91 -12.08 7.98 -1.49
CA ARG A 91 -11.42 7.98 -0.19
C ARG A 91 -10.98 9.38 0.20
N SER A 92 -11.12 9.70 1.49
CA SER A 92 -10.51 10.86 2.13
C SER A 92 -9.63 10.36 3.27
N GLU A 93 -8.39 10.83 3.32
CA GLU A 93 -7.43 10.49 4.36
C GLU A 93 -6.84 11.76 4.96
N ASN A 94 -6.84 11.85 6.30
CA ASN A 94 -6.26 12.94 7.06
C ASN A 94 -6.69 14.35 6.60
N GLY A 95 -7.91 14.48 6.08
CA GLY A 95 -8.44 15.76 5.61
C GLY A 95 -7.93 16.22 4.24
N ASN A 96 -7.16 15.40 3.51
CA ASN A 96 -6.56 15.75 2.22
C ASN A 96 -7.55 15.78 1.02
N GLY A 97 -8.84 15.99 1.31
CA GLY A 97 -9.90 16.02 0.31
C GLY A 97 -10.31 14.60 -0.12
N VAL A 98 -11.32 14.53 -0.98
CA VAL A 98 -11.85 13.28 -1.52
C VAL A 98 -11.15 12.98 -2.83
N LYS A 99 -10.61 11.77 -2.95
CA LYS A 99 -9.89 11.30 -4.15
C LYS A 99 -10.48 9.99 -4.65
N PRO A 100 -10.55 9.75 -5.97
CA PRO A 100 -10.87 8.46 -6.51
C PRO A 100 -9.71 7.50 -6.20
N TYR A 101 -10.02 6.40 -5.51
CA TYR A 101 -9.06 5.36 -5.15
C TYR A 101 -9.12 4.20 -6.13
N ALA A 102 -10.32 3.72 -6.43
CA ALA A 102 -10.62 2.70 -7.42
C ALA A 102 -11.71 3.19 -8.37
N LEU A 103 -11.58 2.87 -9.66
CA LEU A 103 -12.61 3.09 -10.66
C LEU A 103 -12.34 2.17 -11.85
N TYR A 104 -13.06 1.06 -11.95
CA TYR A 104 -12.84 0.12 -13.02
C TYR A 104 -14.10 -0.65 -13.42
N VAL A 105 -14.08 -1.11 -14.65
CA VAL A 105 -15.04 -2.05 -15.20
C VAL A 105 -14.52 -3.46 -14.98
N ARG A 106 -15.38 -4.36 -14.56
CA ARG A 106 -15.15 -5.80 -14.49
C ARG A 106 -16.04 -6.51 -15.49
N VAL A 107 -15.44 -7.36 -16.32
CA VAL A 107 -16.12 -8.17 -17.30
C VAL A 107 -15.84 -9.65 -17.03
N ARG A 108 -16.88 -10.45 -16.86
CA ARG A 108 -16.84 -11.93 -16.76
C ARG A 108 -17.53 -12.53 -17.98
N PRO A 109 -16.82 -12.72 -19.08
CA PRO A 109 -17.46 -13.03 -20.36
C PRO A 109 -18.18 -14.38 -20.37
N TRP A 110 -17.75 -15.32 -19.51
CA TRP A 110 -18.35 -16.66 -19.43
C TRP A 110 -18.72 -17.02 -17.99
N ARG A 111 -19.94 -17.49 -17.78
CA ARG A 111 -20.41 -17.95 -16.45
C ARG A 111 -19.70 -19.24 -16.00
N SER A 112 -19.32 -20.10 -16.96
CA SER A 112 -18.72 -21.42 -16.68
C SER A 112 -17.19 -21.38 -16.62
N ARG A 113 -16.55 -20.31 -17.03
CA ARG A 113 -15.08 -20.18 -17.04
C ARG A 113 -14.64 -19.11 -16.04
N PRO A 114 -13.68 -19.41 -15.17
CA PRO A 114 -13.20 -18.44 -14.17
C PRO A 114 -12.23 -17.45 -14.82
N ILE A 115 -12.75 -16.58 -15.69
CA ILE A 115 -12.02 -15.49 -16.34
C ILE A 115 -12.67 -14.18 -15.91
N ASP A 116 -11.83 -13.26 -15.40
CA ASP A 116 -12.22 -11.93 -14.92
C ASP A 116 -11.29 -10.91 -15.58
N ILE A 117 -11.85 -10.00 -16.36
CA ILE A 117 -11.13 -8.92 -17.05
C ILE A 117 -11.50 -7.61 -16.36
N GLN A 118 -10.50 -6.83 -16.02
CA GLN A 118 -10.69 -5.54 -15.35
C GLN A 118 -9.92 -4.46 -16.11
N ALA A 119 -10.53 -3.28 -16.25
CA ALA A 119 -9.92 -2.15 -16.93
C ALA A 119 -10.33 -0.83 -16.25
N GLY A 120 -9.38 0.07 -16.08
CA GLY A 120 -9.52 1.33 -15.36
C GLY A 120 -8.47 1.45 -14.26
N ARG A 121 -8.84 2.05 -13.12
CA ARG A 121 -8.00 2.11 -11.94
C ARG A 121 -8.21 0.85 -11.11
N ILE A 122 -7.37 -0.15 -11.36
CA ILE A 122 -7.54 -1.54 -10.94
C ILE A 122 -6.79 -1.85 -9.63
N PRO A 123 -7.22 -2.88 -8.87
CA PRO A 123 -6.49 -3.34 -7.70
C PRO A 123 -5.10 -3.87 -8.07
N PRO A 124 -4.10 -3.71 -7.18
CA PRO A 124 -2.74 -4.16 -7.43
C PRO A 124 -2.68 -5.68 -7.68
N THR A 125 -1.91 -6.05 -8.71
CA THR A 125 -1.67 -7.45 -9.07
C THR A 125 -0.53 -8.04 -8.23
N PHE A 126 0.49 -7.24 -7.91
CA PHE A 126 1.66 -7.66 -7.17
C PHE A 126 1.39 -7.75 -5.65
N GLY A 127 1.97 -8.76 -5.01
CA GLY A 127 2.01 -8.91 -3.57
C GLY A 127 0.70 -9.42 -2.93
N ALA A 128 0.80 -9.79 -1.65
CA ALA A 128 -0.33 -10.26 -0.87
C ALA A 128 -0.88 -9.17 0.06
N PHE A 129 0.00 -8.40 0.72
CA PHE A 129 -0.40 -7.43 1.74
C PHE A 129 -1.18 -6.24 1.18
N ALA A 130 -0.92 -5.79 -0.05
CA ALA A 130 -1.63 -4.67 -0.65
C ALA A 130 -3.17 -4.83 -0.64
N ARG A 131 -3.67 -6.07 -0.64
CA ARG A 131 -5.10 -6.39 -0.50
C ARG A 131 -5.61 -6.38 0.93
N ARG A 132 -4.70 -6.33 1.91
CA ARG A 132 -4.96 -6.38 3.36
C ARG A 132 -4.84 -5.00 4.02
N GLU A 133 -4.68 -3.93 3.27
CA GLU A 133 -4.51 -2.58 3.79
C GLU A 133 -5.70 -2.07 4.63
N TYR A 134 -6.88 -2.61 4.37
CA TYR A 134 -8.08 -2.29 5.16
C TYR A 134 -7.97 -2.87 6.57
N GLY A 135 -8.41 -2.08 7.55
CA GLY A 135 -8.22 -2.42 8.95
C GLY A 135 -8.76 -3.78 9.39
N ALA A 136 -9.78 -4.31 8.72
CA ALA A 136 -10.29 -5.65 9.00
C ALA A 136 -9.33 -6.76 8.52
N GLY A 137 -8.56 -6.52 7.45
CA GLY A 137 -7.60 -7.46 6.88
C GLY A 137 -6.24 -7.43 7.56
N ASN A 138 -5.86 -6.32 8.20
CA ASN A 138 -4.60 -6.16 8.92
C ASN A 138 -4.84 -6.36 10.43
N PRO A 139 -4.27 -7.38 11.09
CA PRO A 139 -4.48 -7.61 12.52
C PRO A 139 -3.79 -6.58 13.41
N LEU A 140 -2.80 -5.86 12.90
CA LEU A 140 -2.11 -4.76 13.57
C LEU A 140 -2.54 -3.40 12.98
N ILE A 141 -1.95 -2.30 13.44
CA ILE A 141 -2.21 -0.96 12.88
C ILE A 141 -1.16 -0.61 11.84
N GLY A 142 0.11 -0.88 12.12
CA GLY A 142 1.21 -0.64 11.19
C GLY A 142 1.14 -1.50 9.93
N TYR A 143 1.77 -1.02 8.85
CA TYR A 143 1.96 -1.79 7.63
C TYR A 143 3.38 -2.35 7.59
N PRO A 144 3.64 -3.46 6.86
CA PRO A 144 4.99 -3.96 6.66
C PRO A 144 5.90 -2.91 6.02
N LEU A 145 7.20 -2.96 6.32
CA LEU A 145 8.20 -1.98 5.88
C LEU A 145 8.26 -1.81 4.36
N ALA A 146 8.11 -2.89 3.59
CA ALA A 146 8.07 -2.81 2.14
C ALA A 146 7.00 -1.86 1.59
N TYR A 147 5.88 -1.72 2.31
CA TYR A 147 4.71 -0.92 1.92
C TYR A 147 4.69 0.47 2.55
N GLN A 148 5.56 0.73 3.49
CA GLN A 148 5.50 1.92 4.33
C GLN A 148 6.77 2.75 4.32
N TYR A 149 7.96 2.12 4.31
CA TYR A 149 9.23 2.83 4.37
C TYR A 149 9.48 3.63 3.09
N LEU A 150 9.69 4.93 3.22
CA LEU A 150 10.07 5.80 2.12
C LEU A 150 11.57 5.72 1.91
N THR A 151 11.98 5.18 0.76
CA THR A 151 13.38 5.17 0.33
C THR A 151 13.78 6.54 -0.23
N ALA A 152 15.07 6.72 -0.48
CA ALA A 152 15.56 7.93 -1.14
C ALA A 152 15.25 7.98 -2.67
N VAL A 153 14.69 6.94 -3.27
CA VAL A 153 14.39 6.91 -4.72
C VAL A 153 13.14 7.74 -5.03
N ARG A 154 13.26 8.60 -6.04
CA ARG A 154 12.18 9.48 -6.52
C ARG A 154 11.85 9.19 -7.99
N PRO A 155 10.58 9.39 -8.42
CA PRO A 155 10.19 9.24 -9.82
C PRO A 155 10.40 10.51 -10.65
N ASP A 156 10.51 11.68 -10.02
CA ASP A 156 10.55 13.01 -10.64
C ASP A 156 11.91 13.70 -10.51
N ALA A 157 12.86 13.09 -9.79
CA ALA A 157 14.21 13.58 -9.65
C ALA A 157 15.21 12.42 -9.55
N VAL A 158 16.39 12.58 -10.14
CA VAL A 158 17.42 11.55 -10.15
C VAL A 158 18.76 12.10 -9.63
N PRO A 159 19.53 11.28 -8.90
CA PRO A 159 20.88 11.64 -8.48
C PRO A 159 21.79 11.79 -9.70
N SER A 160 22.85 12.61 -9.62
CA SER A 160 23.88 12.69 -10.64
C SER A 160 24.98 11.64 -10.46
N SER A 161 25.08 11.08 -9.27
CA SER A 161 26.15 10.14 -8.88
C SER A 161 25.71 9.25 -7.71
N ALA A 162 26.51 8.20 -7.44
CA ALA A 162 26.35 7.35 -6.27
C ALA A 162 26.48 8.16 -4.96
N GLU A 163 27.29 9.22 -4.96
CA GLU A 163 27.44 10.10 -3.81
C GLU A 163 26.13 10.81 -3.42
N ASP A 164 25.39 11.30 -4.42
CA ASP A 164 24.09 11.96 -4.17
C ASP A 164 23.12 11.01 -3.48
N VAL A 165 23.06 9.74 -3.91
CA VAL A 165 22.25 8.73 -3.24
C VAL A 165 22.68 8.54 -1.79
N LEU A 166 23.99 8.36 -1.54
CA LEU A 166 24.52 8.14 -0.20
C LEU A 166 24.34 9.36 0.73
N ARG A 167 24.30 10.57 0.19
CA ARG A 167 23.96 11.79 0.95
C ARG A 167 22.48 11.82 1.38
N MET A 168 21.61 11.18 0.62
CA MET A 168 20.17 11.09 0.90
C MET A 168 19.79 9.82 1.71
N ARG A 169 20.79 9.04 2.14
CA ARG A 169 20.57 7.85 2.98
C ARG A 169 19.76 8.17 4.23
N ALA A 170 18.70 7.42 4.49
CA ALA A 170 17.76 7.61 5.58
C ALA A 170 16.95 8.93 5.52
N ARG A 171 16.83 9.55 4.36
CA ARG A 171 16.08 10.80 4.15
C ARG A 171 14.91 10.64 3.20
N GLY A 172 14.27 9.49 3.18
CA GLY A 172 13.17 9.19 2.26
C GLY A 172 11.99 10.16 2.33
N TRP A 173 11.83 10.88 3.43
CA TRP A 173 10.86 11.96 3.56
C TRP A 173 11.20 13.21 2.73
N ARG A 174 12.49 13.51 2.56
CA ARG A 174 12.99 14.75 1.96
C ARG A 174 14.21 14.55 1.04
N PRO A 175 14.24 13.53 0.18
CA PRO A 175 15.35 13.40 -0.76
C PRO A 175 15.32 14.54 -1.77
N SER A 176 16.51 15.08 -2.07
CA SER A 176 16.72 16.15 -3.03
C SER A 176 17.85 15.77 -3.97
N TYR A 177 17.62 15.92 -5.27
CA TYR A 177 18.57 15.56 -6.31
C TYR A 177 18.79 16.71 -7.31
N PRO A 178 19.96 16.78 -7.98
CA PRO A 178 20.29 17.88 -8.87
C PRO A 178 19.63 17.79 -10.26
N ILE A 179 19.05 16.65 -10.63
CA ILE A 179 18.47 16.41 -11.95
C ILE A 179 16.96 16.17 -11.81
N GLY A 180 16.16 16.80 -12.66
CA GLY A 180 14.71 16.74 -12.60
C GLY A 180 14.10 17.80 -11.67
N SER A 181 13.13 17.44 -10.87
CA SER A 181 12.49 18.36 -9.92
C SER A 181 13.43 18.70 -8.75
N LEU A 182 13.73 19.96 -8.60
CA LEU A 182 14.54 20.48 -7.48
C LEU A 182 13.71 20.68 -6.20
N GLU A 183 12.40 20.52 -6.28
CA GLU A 183 11.54 20.59 -5.10
C GLU A 183 11.80 19.40 -4.17
N ILE A 184 11.75 19.66 -2.87
CA ILE A 184 11.84 18.61 -1.86
C ILE A 184 10.53 17.84 -1.87
N ALA A 185 10.61 16.55 -2.13
CA ALA A 185 9.44 15.66 -2.14
C ALA A 185 9.80 14.31 -1.53
N THR A 186 8.78 13.54 -1.16
CA THR A 186 8.96 12.20 -0.59
C THR A 186 9.49 11.22 -1.62
N GLY A 187 10.34 10.32 -1.19
CA GLY A 187 10.73 9.16 -1.99
C GLY A 187 9.64 8.08 -2.02
N MET A 188 9.93 6.97 -2.67
CA MET A 188 8.99 5.88 -2.90
C MET A 188 9.22 4.72 -1.94
N PRO A 189 8.16 4.00 -1.50
CA PRO A 189 8.30 2.69 -0.87
C PRO A 189 8.69 1.63 -1.91
N LEU A 190 9.02 0.41 -1.48
CA LEU A 190 9.23 -0.69 -2.41
C LEU A 190 7.95 -1.02 -3.19
N ILE A 191 6.85 -1.10 -2.46
CA ILE A 191 5.50 -1.32 -2.99
C ILE A 191 4.57 -0.32 -2.32
N THR A 192 3.69 0.32 -3.05
CA THR A 192 2.68 1.15 -2.43
C THR A 192 1.37 0.39 -2.20
N ALA A 193 0.81 0.53 -1.01
CA ALA A 193 -0.53 0.06 -0.70
C ALA A 193 -1.59 1.17 -0.83
N PHE A 194 -1.17 2.43 -0.97
CA PHE A 194 -2.05 3.60 -0.86
C PHE A 194 -2.67 4.08 -2.17
N ARG A 195 -2.30 3.46 -3.29
CA ARG A 195 -2.79 3.88 -4.61
C ARG A 195 -2.97 2.66 -5.50
N TRP A 196 -4.03 2.70 -6.31
CA TRP A 196 -4.24 1.74 -7.37
C TRP A 196 -3.80 2.34 -8.71
N ASP A 197 -3.32 1.49 -9.59
CA ASP A 197 -2.77 1.91 -10.87
C ASP A 197 -3.83 1.85 -11.97
N THR A 198 -3.63 2.62 -13.04
CA THR A 198 -4.54 2.64 -14.18
C THR A 198 -4.01 1.74 -15.30
N GLY A 199 -4.85 0.82 -15.75
CA GLY A 199 -4.51 -0.14 -16.79
C GLY A 199 -5.56 -1.22 -16.97
N ALA A 200 -5.10 -2.40 -17.37
CA ALA A 200 -5.95 -3.56 -17.55
C ALA A 200 -5.34 -4.81 -16.90
N GLN A 201 -6.18 -5.70 -16.39
CA GLN A 201 -5.80 -6.94 -15.75
C GLN A 201 -6.71 -8.07 -16.23
N VAL A 202 -6.13 -9.25 -16.40
CA VAL A 202 -6.85 -10.50 -16.62
C VAL A 202 -6.51 -11.46 -15.49
N ARG A 203 -7.53 -12.04 -14.89
CA ARG A 203 -7.43 -13.15 -13.92
C ARG A 203 -8.03 -14.39 -14.50
N VAL A 204 -7.36 -15.51 -14.32
CA VAL A 204 -7.80 -16.83 -14.80
C VAL A 204 -7.57 -17.89 -13.73
N GLY A 205 -8.43 -18.88 -13.70
CA GLY A 205 -8.29 -20.05 -12.84
C GLY A 205 -9.28 -20.10 -11.67
N PRO A 206 -9.51 -21.31 -11.14
CA PRO A 206 -10.38 -21.53 -9.99
C PRO A 206 -9.76 -20.95 -8.70
N PRO A 207 -10.52 -20.86 -7.60
CA PRO A 207 -10.00 -20.37 -6.31
C PRO A 207 -8.82 -21.16 -5.75
N SER A 208 -8.63 -22.43 -6.16
CA SER A 208 -7.51 -23.27 -5.74
C SER A 208 -6.19 -22.96 -6.47
N LEU A 209 -6.27 -22.45 -7.70
CA LEU A 209 -5.10 -22.06 -8.49
C LEU A 209 -5.50 -20.95 -9.45
N ASN A 210 -5.12 -19.72 -9.17
CA ASN A 210 -5.42 -18.60 -10.04
C ASN A 210 -4.15 -17.84 -10.43
N ALA A 211 -4.15 -17.33 -11.66
CA ALA A 211 -3.13 -16.46 -12.19
C ALA A 211 -3.74 -15.12 -12.57
N SER A 212 -2.98 -14.05 -12.41
CA SER A 212 -3.34 -12.72 -12.90
C SER A 212 -2.15 -12.06 -13.58
N VAL A 213 -2.45 -11.32 -14.65
CA VAL A 213 -1.48 -10.49 -15.37
C VAL A 213 -2.10 -9.12 -15.61
N ALA A 214 -1.34 -8.08 -15.38
CA ALA A 214 -1.75 -6.69 -15.59
C ALA A 214 -0.73 -5.92 -16.41
N VAL A 215 -1.23 -4.95 -17.16
CA VAL A 215 -0.45 -3.88 -17.80
C VAL A 215 -0.99 -2.56 -17.31
N THR A 216 -0.12 -1.73 -16.71
CA THR A 216 -0.51 -0.48 -16.05
C THR A 216 0.46 0.67 -16.38
N ASN A 217 0.09 1.90 -16.04
CA ASN A 217 0.85 3.10 -16.37
C ASN A 217 2.04 3.37 -15.43
N GLY A 218 1.93 2.98 -14.16
CA GLY A 218 2.93 3.27 -13.14
C GLY A 218 3.88 2.10 -12.88
N THR A 219 4.33 2.00 -11.63
CA THR A 219 5.13 0.88 -11.10
C THR A 219 4.56 0.44 -9.75
N THR A 220 5.09 -0.66 -9.21
CA THR A 220 4.69 -1.12 -7.87
C THR A 220 4.93 -0.07 -6.79
N SER A 221 5.95 0.78 -6.94
CA SER A 221 6.28 1.86 -6.01
C SER A 221 5.51 3.16 -6.28
N ASP A 222 5.14 3.42 -7.54
CA ASP A 222 4.49 4.65 -7.98
C ASP A 222 3.39 4.38 -9.01
N PRO A 223 2.22 3.90 -8.57
CA PRO A 223 1.04 3.76 -9.43
C PRO A 223 0.55 5.10 -9.95
N ARG A 224 0.12 5.15 -11.21
CA ARG A 224 -0.21 6.38 -11.92
C ARG A 224 -1.56 6.32 -12.62
N THR A 225 -2.25 7.47 -12.62
CA THR A 225 -3.47 7.64 -13.41
C THR A 225 -3.13 7.98 -14.85
N VAL A 226 -2.12 8.82 -15.07
CA VAL A 226 -1.65 9.27 -16.38
C VAL A 226 -0.22 8.79 -16.58
N ASP A 227 0.06 8.26 -17.76
CA ASP A 227 1.41 7.89 -18.17
C ASP A 227 2.25 9.17 -18.39
N ASN A 228 3.44 9.23 -17.82
CA ASN A 228 4.36 10.35 -17.92
C ASN A 228 5.78 9.97 -18.34
N ASN A 229 5.96 8.72 -18.82
CA ASN A 229 7.27 8.23 -19.24
C ASN A 229 7.21 7.28 -20.46
N GLY A 230 6.05 7.19 -21.12
CA GLY A 230 5.84 6.30 -22.28
C GLY A 230 6.04 4.80 -21.99
N GLY A 231 6.46 4.45 -20.77
CA GLY A 231 6.66 3.06 -20.33
C GLY A 231 5.44 2.47 -19.67
N LYS A 232 5.34 1.14 -19.70
CA LYS A 232 4.26 0.42 -19.00
C LYS A 232 4.86 -0.55 -18.00
N GLN A 233 4.16 -0.75 -16.89
CA GLN A 233 4.42 -1.86 -16.00
C GLN A 233 3.72 -3.10 -16.53
N VAL A 234 4.43 -4.23 -16.52
CA VAL A 234 3.84 -5.56 -16.59
C VAL A 234 3.99 -6.19 -15.23
N ALA A 235 2.89 -6.65 -14.65
CA ALA A 235 2.88 -7.35 -13.36
C ALA A 235 2.11 -8.66 -13.48
N GLY A 236 2.59 -9.68 -12.77
CA GLY A 236 1.96 -10.99 -12.72
C GLY A 236 1.93 -11.56 -11.31
N ARG A 237 0.92 -12.39 -11.01
CA ARG A 237 0.80 -13.13 -9.76
C ARG A 237 0.20 -14.50 -10.01
N LEU A 238 0.79 -15.50 -9.37
CA LEU A 238 0.24 -16.85 -9.24
C LEU A 238 -0.11 -17.08 -7.76
N GLU A 239 -1.31 -17.58 -7.50
CA GLU A 239 -1.78 -17.95 -6.16
C GLU A 239 -2.25 -19.39 -6.18
N TRP A 240 -1.72 -20.20 -5.28
CA TRP A 240 -2.06 -21.60 -5.11
C TRP A 240 -2.58 -21.87 -3.69
N ARG A 241 -3.72 -22.54 -3.62
CA ARG A 241 -4.40 -22.96 -2.38
C ARG A 241 -4.51 -24.49 -2.35
N PRO A 242 -3.45 -25.19 -1.91
CA PRO A 242 -3.46 -26.65 -1.83
C PRO A 242 -4.51 -27.17 -0.84
N SER A 243 -4.89 -26.35 0.14
CA SER A 243 -5.97 -26.62 1.08
C SER A 243 -6.64 -25.31 1.51
N PRO A 244 -7.82 -25.36 2.15
CA PRO A 244 -8.45 -24.16 2.71
C PRO A 244 -7.60 -23.44 3.76
N ALA A 245 -6.65 -24.15 4.38
CA ALA A 245 -5.77 -23.63 5.42
C ALA A 245 -4.49 -22.99 4.90
N ILE A 246 -4.11 -23.21 3.65
CA ILE A 246 -2.81 -22.80 3.09
C ILE A 246 -3.00 -22.00 1.82
N VAL A 247 -2.38 -20.83 1.77
CA VAL A 247 -2.27 -19.98 0.57
C VAL A 247 -0.80 -19.73 0.31
N LEU A 248 -0.36 -19.96 -0.92
CA LEU A 248 1.00 -19.67 -1.38
C LEU A 248 0.90 -18.74 -2.59
N GLY A 249 1.76 -17.74 -2.66
CA GLY A 249 1.76 -16.77 -3.75
C GLY A 249 3.16 -16.46 -4.26
N GLY A 250 3.23 -16.17 -5.55
CA GLY A 250 4.42 -15.62 -6.19
C GLY A 250 4.03 -14.47 -7.12
N SER A 251 4.78 -13.39 -7.11
CA SER A 251 4.52 -12.18 -7.89
C SER A 251 5.77 -11.67 -8.56
N GLY A 252 5.63 -11.08 -9.74
CA GLY A 252 6.70 -10.37 -10.44
C GLY A 252 6.17 -9.13 -11.12
N ALA A 253 6.97 -8.07 -11.18
CA ALA A 253 6.64 -6.84 -11.89
C ALA A 253 7.89 -6.18 -12.48
N THR A 254 7.70 -5.50 -13.61
CA THR A 254 8.72 -4.62 -14.20
C THR A 254 8.05 -3.45 -14.90
N GLY A 255 8.60 -2.24 -14.77
CA GLY A 255 8.07 -1.04 -15.40
C GLY A 255 9.00 0.15 -15.29
N ALA A 256 8.81 1.16 -16.13
CA ALA A 256 9.54 2.42 -16.06
C ALA A 256 9.03 3.27 -14.88
N TYR A 257 9.96 3.77 -14.05
CA TYR A 257 9.57 4.55 -12.87
C TYR A 257 9.91 6.04 -12.96
N VAL A 258 10.94 6.41 -13.73
CA VAL A 258 11.36 7.81 -13.85
C VAL A 258 10.51 8.53 -14.90
N ALA A 259 10.03 9.72 -14.57
CA ALA A 259 9.30 10.57 -15.50
C ALA A 259 10.21 11.12 -16.61
N ASP A 260 9.70 11.22 -17.85
CA ASP A 260 10.45 11.76 -19.00
C ASP A 260 10.96 13.17 -18.75
N ALA A 261 10.20 14.00 -18.05
CA ALA A 261 10.61 15.35 -17.68
C ALA A 261 11.88 15.38 -16.79
N ALA A 262 12.06 14.36 -15.93
CA ALA A 262 13.27 14.23 -15.12
C ALA A 262 14.46 13.75 -15.95
N LEU A 263 14.22 12.91 -16.97
CA LEU A 263 15.26 12.41 -17.85
C LEU A 263 15.75 13.43 -18.88
N ALA A 264 14.93 14.41 -19.24
CA ALA A 264 15.24 15.40 -20.27
C ALA A 264 16.53 16.20 -20.01
N SER A 265 16.94 16.36 -18.75
CA SER A 265 18.16 17.04 -18.32
C SER A 265 19.28 16.11 -17.84
N ALA A 266 19.09 14.80 -17.94
CA ALA A 266 20.06 13.82 -17.46
C ALA A 266 21.06 13.40 -18.54
N THR A 267 22.34 13.29 -18.17
CA THR A 267 23.34 12.58 -18.99
C THR A 267 23.21 11.09 -18.66
N LEU A 268 22.61 10.33 -19.57
CA LEU A 268 22.36 8.90 -19.37
C LEU A 268 23.66 8.10 -19.56
N ILE A 269 23.97 7.21 -18.63
CA ILE A 269 25.12 6.29 -18.72
C ILE A 269 24.80 5.10 -19.62
N SER A 270 23.56 4.63 -19.59
CA SER A 270 23.09 3.53 -20.47
C SER A 270 22.12 4.06 -21.50
N GLY A 271 22.30 3.65 -22.76
CA GLY A 271 21.39 4.00 -23.87
C GLY A 271 19.99 3.36 -23.78
N THR A 272 19.54 2.97 -22.58
CA THR A 272 18.20 2.46 -22.34
C THR A 272 17.20 3.62 -22.26
N ALA A 273 16.17 3.57 -23.08
CA ALA A 273 15.15 4.61 -23.17
C ALA A 273 14.38 4.83 -21.83
N HIS A 274 14.41 3.85 -20.92
CA HIS A 274 13.64 3.89 -19.69
C HIS A 274 14.43 3.33 -18.51
N SER A 275 14.36 4.03 -17.39
CA SER A 275 14.86 3.54 -16.10
C SER A 275 13.81 2.66 -15.44
N THR A 276 14.15 1.40 -15.20
CA THR A 276 13.18 0.39 -14.77
C THR A 276 13.26 0.11 -13.28
N GLN A 277 12.08 -0.16 -12.72
CA GLN A 277 11.91 -0.89 -11.47
C GLN A 277 11.57 -2.33 -11.78
N GLN A 278 12.17 -3.27 -11.07
CA GLN A 278 11.86 -4.70 -11.08
C GLN A 278 11.53 -5.15 -9.67
N ALA A 279 10.53 -5.99 -9.51
CA ALA A 279 10.14 -6.54 -8.22
C ALA A 279 9.79 -8.02 -8.34
N LEU A 280 10.23 -8.81 -7.35
CA LEU A 280 9.82 -10.20 -7.14
C LEU A 280 9.28 -10.34 -5.72
N GLY A 281 8.21 -11.10 -5.56
CA GLY A 281 7.57 -11.32 -4.27
C GLY A 281 7.14 -12.77 -4.10
N PHE A 282 7.28 -13.28 -2.87
CA PHE A 282 6.79 -14.59 -2.45
C PHE A 282 6.03 -14.42 -1.15
N ASP A 283 4.89 -15.06 -1.03
CA ASP A 283 4.05 -14.99 0.16
C ASP A 283 3.45 -16.34 0.53
N ALA A 284 3.19 -16.50 1.82
CA ALA A 284 2.52 -17.66 2.36
C ALA A 284 1.59 -17.24 3.51
N GLU A 285 0.43 -17.90 3.60
CA GLU A 285 -0.47 -17.80 4.74
C GLU A 285 -0.92 -19.22 5.14
N ILE A 286 -0.87 -19.48 6.44
CA ILE A 286 -1.34 -20.73 7.05
C ILE A 286 -2.34 -20.34 8.14
N SER A 287 -3.55 -20.86 8.04
CA SER A 287 -4.62 -20.64 9.01
C SER A 287 -5.15 -21.97 9.53
N ARG A 288 -5.08 -22.18 10.84
CA ARG A 288 -5.60 -23.38 11.48
C ARG A 288 -6.20 -23.05 12.84
N ASP A 289 -7.45 -23.48 13.05
CA ASP A 289 -8.18 -23.28 14.31
C ASP A 289 -8.17 -21.81 14.76
N HIS A 290 -7.38 -21.49 15.79
CA HIS A 290 -7.23 -20.15 16.35
C HIS A 290 -6.02 -19.38 15.80
N TRP A 291 -5.14 -20.05 15.06
CA TRP A 291 -3.90 -19.49 14.54
C TRP A 291 -4.02 -19.04 13.09
N MET A 292 -3.43 -17.92 12.79
CA MET A 292 -3.06 -17.52 11.44
C MET A 292 -1.60 -17.03 11.49
N VAL A 293 -0.80 -17.54 10.57
CA VAL A 293 0.57 -17.07 10.33
C VAL A 293 0.66 -16.68 8.87
N ALA A 294 1.15 -15.48 8.59
CA ALA A 294 1.39 -14.99 7.24
C ALA A 294 2.78 -14.39 7.14
N GLY A 295 3.36 -14.45 5.96
CA GLY A 295 4.63 -13.82 5.65
C GLY A 295 4.73 -13.45 4.18
N GLU A 296 5.54 -12.45 3.90
CA GLU A 296 5.85 -12.02 2.55
C GLU A 296 7.32 -11.60 2.47
N PHE A 297 7.97 -11.99 1.40
CA PHE A 297 9.32 -11.58 1.03
C PHE A 297 9.26 -10.84 -0.29
N ILE A 298 9.94 -9.68 -0.39
CA ILE A 298 9.99 -8.83 -1.57
C ILE A 298 11.44 -8.46 -1.84
N TRP A 299 11.88 -8.71 -3.06
CA TRP A 299 13.09 -8.14 -3.63
C TRP A 299 12.70 -7.09 -4.66
N ASN A 300 13.39 -5.95 -4.64
CA ASN A 300 13.14 -4.81 -5.51
C ASN A 300 14.46 -4.26 -6.05
N ARG A 301 14.48 -3.84 -7.31
CA ARG A 301 15.64 -3.24 -8.00
C ARG A 301 15.24 -2.03 -8.78
N TRP A 302 15.96 -0.93 -8.61
CA TRP A 302 15.85 0.25 -9.46
C TRP A 302 17.12 0.43 -10.27
N GLN A 303 16.96 0.65 -11.58
CA GLN A 303 18.01 1.09 -12.48
C GLN A 303 18.01 2.62 -12.52
N VAL A 304 19.01 3.23 -11.92
CA VAL A 304 19.16 4.69 -11.93
C VAL A 304 19.88 5.09 -13.22
N PRO A 305 19.35 6.03 -14.02
CA PRO A 305 19.86 6.31 -15.37
C PRO A 305 21.29 6.90 -15.38
N THR A 306 21.72 7.47 -14.27
CA THR A 306 23.00 8.21 -14.09
C THR A 306 24.07 7.43 -13.33
N ILE A 307 23.75 6.21 -12.87
CA ILE A 307 24.63 5.39 -12.03
C ILE A 307 24.72 3.98 -12.63
N VAL A 308 25.93 3.43 -12.70
CA VAL A 308 26.13 2.05 -13.20
C VAL A 308 25.58 1.00 -12.26
N GLN A 309 25.73 1.23 -10.94
CA GLN A 309 25.26 0.29 -9.92
C GLN A 309 23.73 0.39 -9.74
N THR A 310 23.07 -0.75 -9.62
CA THR A 310 21.63 -0.79 -9.31
C THR A 310 21.38 -0.57 -7.81
N LEU A 311 20.21 -0.02 -7.50
CA LEU A 311 19.73 0.12 -6.13
C LEU A 311 18.80 -1.04 -5.82
N ASP A 312 19.33 -2.04 -5.11
CA ASP A 312 18.56 -3.23 -4.71
C ASP A 312 18.09 -3.07 -3.26
N ALA A 313 16.88 -3.53 -3.00
CA ALA A 313 16.32 -3.60 -1.65
C ALA A 313 15.61 -4.95 -1.45
N THR A 314 15.72 -5.48 -0.24
CA THR A 314 15.01 -6.69 0.18
C THR A 314 14.23 -6.40 1.44
N SER A 315 12.98 -6.87 1.49
CA SER A 315 12.15 -6.77 2.68
C SER A 315 11.43 -8.08 2.93
N GLY A 316 11.22 -8.39 4.20
CA GLY A 316 10.44 -9.55 4.57
C GLY A 316 9.79 -9.36 5.91
N PHE A 317 8.58 -9.88 6.07
CA PHE A 317 7.91 -9.94 7.36
C PHE A 317 7.32 -11.33 7.63
N VAL A 318 7.17 -11.61 8.91
CA VAL A 318 6.35 -12.72 9.42
C VAL A 318 5.39 -12.14 10.46
N GLU A 319 4.12 -12.48 10.32
CA GLU A 319 3.03 -12.03 11.18
C GLU A 319 2.25 -13.22 11.71
N GLY A 320 1.96 -13.21 13.01
CA GLY A 320 1.11 -14.17 13.66
C GLY A 320 -0.09 -13.52 14.32
N ARG A 321 -1.26 -14.18 14.22
CA ARG A 321 -2.46 -13.81 14.97
C ARG A 321 -3.02 -15.04 15.69
N TYR A 322 -3.40 -14.86 16.95
CA TYR A 322 -4.05 -15.89 17.75
C TYR A 322 -5.37 -15.39 18.34
N LYS A 323 -6.45 -16.12 18.12
CA LYS A 323 -7.78 -15.84 18.72
C LYS A 323 -7.82 -16.42 20.12
N LEU A 324 -7.86 -15.56 21.14
CA LEU A 324 -7.92 -15.97 22.55
C LEU A 324 -9.34 -16.32 22.99
N SER A 325 -10.34 -15.58 22.48
CA SER A 325 -11.75 -15.80 22.77
C SER A 325 -12.61 -15.24 21.62
N PRO A 326 -13.91 -15.50 21.62
CA PRO A 326 -14.80 -14.88 20.64
C PRO A 326 -14.65 -13.36 20.60
N GLY A 327 -14.31 -12.83 19.43
CA GLY A 327 -14.09 -11.41 19.21
C GLY A 327 -12.73 -10.87 19.64
N PHE A 328 -11.93 -11.56 20.47
CA PHE A 328 -10.64 -11.07 20.96
C PHE A 328 -9.46 -11.84 20.38
N PHE A 329 -8.44 -11.10 19.90
CA PHE A 329 -7.22 -11.68 19.38
C PHE A 329 -5.99 -10.87 19.77
N VAL A 330 -4.83 -11.53 19.74
CA VAL A 330 -3.51 -10.90 19.81
C VAL A 330 -2.78 -11.15 18.51
N ALA A 331 -1.87 -10.24 18.15
CA ALA A 331 -1.05 -10.38 16.97
C ALA A 331 0.34 -9.80 17.19
N SER A 332 1.32 -10.32 16.44
CA SER A 332 2.66 -9.76 16.39
C SER A 332 3.24 -9.89 14.99
N ARG A 333 4.15 -8.99 14.64
CA ARG A 333 4.88 -8.97 13.37
C ARG A 333 6.33 -8.59 13.61
N ILE A 334 7.22 -9.32 12.97
CA ILE A 334 8.63 -8.94 12.79
C ILE A 334 8.84 -8.60 11.33
N ASP A 335 9.57 -7.51 11.09
CA ASP A 335 9.78 -6.92 9.77
C ASP A 335 11.26 -6.56 9.59
N TYR A 336 11.78 -6.77 8.39
CA TYR A 336 13.11 -6.35 8.00
C TYR A 336 13.10 -5.72 6.61
N LEU A 337 13.89 -4.65 6.46
CA LEU A 337 14.19 -4.00 5.20
C LEU A 337 15.68 -3.73 5.11
N GLY A 338 16.33 -4.25 4.09
CA GLY A 338 17.77 -4.10 3.82
C GLY A 338 18.04 -3.62 2.40
N PHE A 339 19.27 -3.11 2.19
CA PHE A 339 19.71 -2.47 0.97
C PHE A 339 21.10 -2.95 0.58
N ASN A 340 21.41 -3.07 -0.72
CA ASN A 340 22.75 -3.37 -1.17
C ASN A 340 23.71 -2.18 -0.91
N GLU A 341 25.00 -2.48 -0.97
CA GLU A 341 26.04 -1.47 -0.84
C GLU A 341 26.22 -0.68 -2.15
N LEU A 342 26.52 0.59 -1.99
CA LEU A 342 26.89 1.52 -3.04
C LEU A 342 28.25 2.13 -2.68
N THR A 343 29.14 2.25 -3.66
CA THR A 343 30.48 2.81 -3.46
C THR A 343 30.58 4.21 -4.06
N SER A 344 31.04 5.16 -3.25
CA SER A 344 31.38 6.51 -3.68
C SER A 344 32.84 6.81 -3.34
N PRO A 345 33.60 7.49 -4.23
CA PRO A 345 34.97 7.89 -3.94
C PRO A 345 35.11 8.75 -2.69
N LEU A 346 34.12 9.59 -2.37
CA LEU A 346 34.15 10.50 -1.23
C LEU A 346 33.59 9.93 0.06
N LEU A 347 32.52 9.10 -0.04
CA LEU A 347 31.77 8.59 1.12
C LEU A 347 32.09 7.13 1.45
N GLY A 348 32.94 6.48 0.63
CA GLY A 348 33.27 5.06 0.78
C GLY A 348 32.10 4.12 0.41
N THR A 349 32.18 2.88 0.86
CA THR A 349 31.17 1.84 0.61
C THR A 349 30.24 1.73 1.80
N ARG A 350 28.93 1.82 1.55
CA ARG A 350 27.87 1.63 2.56
C ARG A 350 26.54 1.32 1.87
N THR A 351 25.58 0.80 2.62
CA THR A 351 24.22 0.57 2.10
C THR A 351 23.62 1.88 1.60
N TRP A 352 22.96 1.83 0.42
CA TRP A 352 22.46 3.03 -0.24
C TRP A 352 21.30 3.70 0.50
N ASP A 353 20.57 2.97 1.31
CA ASP A 353 19.62 3.52 2.28
C ASP A 353 19.79 2.83 3.64
N ALA A 354 19.08 3.27 4.67
CA ALA A 354 19.23 2.79 6.04
C ALA A 354 18.42 1.51 6.28
N PRO A 355 19.07 0.36 6.57
CA PRO A 355 18.37 -0.84 6.98
C PRO A 355 17.50 -0.62 8.21
N VAL A 356 16.31 -1.25 8.22
CA VAL A 356 15.34 -1.14 9.30
C VAL A 356 14.90 -2.52 9.75
N THR A 357 14.86 -2.73 11.05
CA THR A 357 14.18 -3.86 11.69
C THR A 357 13.04 -3.30 12.53
N ARG A 358 11.87 -3.93 12.46
CA ARG A 358 10.69 -3.54 13.22
C ARG A 358 10.09 -4.74 13.93
N LEU A 359 9.68 -4.52 15.17
CA LEU A 359 8.82 -5.42 15.91
C LEU A 359 7.53 -4.69 16.25
N GLU A 360 6.40 -5.27 15.91
CA GLU A 360 5.08 -4.76 16.27
C GLU A 360 4.27 -5.84 16.97
N GLY A 361 3.60 -5.49 18.06
CA GLY A 361 2.71 -6.37 18.81
C GLY A 361 1.45 -5.64 19.23
N GLY A 362 0.34 -6.36 19.30
CA GLY A 362 -0.92 -5.73 19.65
C GLY A 362 -2.07 -6.70 19.89
N ALA A 363 -3.22 -6.12 20.14
CA ALA A 363 -4.46 -6.84 20.38
C ALA A 363 -5.62 -6.15 19.64
N GLY A 364 -6.64 -6.92 19.30
CA GLY A 364 -7.86 -6.41 18.71
C GLY A 364 -9.10 -7.07 19.29
N TYR A 365 -10.17 -6.28 19.38
CA TYR A 365 -11.46 -6.72 19.87
C TYR A 365 -12.59 -6.28 18.97
N TYR A 366 -13.33 -7.25 18.43
CA TYR A 366 -14.54 -7.00 17.67
C TYR A 366 -15.68 -6.63 18.63
N ILE A 367 -15.94 -5.34 18.77
CA ILE A 367 -17.07 -4.81 19.59
C ILE A 367 -18.39 -5.26 18.96
N ARG A 368 -18.43 -5.26 17.62
CA ARG A 368 -19.51 -5.80 16.79
C ARG A 368 -18.87 -6.46 15.55
N ARG A 369 -19.67 -7.17 14.75
CA ARG A 369 -19.22 -7.84 13.52
C ARG A 369 -18.45 -6.91 12.57
N ASN A 370 -18.79 -5.64 12.53
CA ASN A 370 -18.26 -4.62 11.65
C ASN A 370 -17.67 -3.43 12.40
N LEU A 371 -17.30 -3.60 13.67
CA LEU A 371 -16.67 -2.58 14.51
C LEU A 371 -15.53 -3.23 15.30
N LEU A 372 -14.30 -2.86 14.99
CA LEU A 372 -13.08 -3.42 15.54
C LEU A 372 -12.26 -2.33 16.23
N ALA A 373 -11.92 -2.55 17.50
CA ALA A 373 -10.93 -1.77 18.22
C ALA A 373 -9.60 -2.51 18.25
N LYS A 374 -8.48 -1.79 18.03
CA LYS A 374 -7.12 -2.32 18.10
C LYS A 374 -6.21 -1.39 18.90
N GLY A 375 -5.24 -2.00 19.58
CA GLY A 375 -4.12 -1.30 20.18
C GLY A 375 -2.82 -2.01 19.82
N THR A 376 -1.79 -1.27 19.40
CA THR A 376 -0.50 -1.84 19.02
C THR A 376 0.65 -1.01 19.59
N TYR A 377 1.75 -1.70 19.85
CA TYR A 377 3.04 -1.09 20.13
C TYR A 377 4.02 -1.53 19.06
N GLN A 378 4.72 -0.56 18.45
CA GLN A 378 5.70 -0.77 17.38
C GLN A 378 7.05 -0.23 17.85
N TYR A 379 8.11 -1.03 17.66
CA TYR A 379 9.46 -0.61 17.93
C TYR A 379 10.33 -0.78 16.70
N ASN A 380 11.06 0.28 16.31
CA ASN A 380 11.87 0.35 15.12
C ASN A 380 13.35 0.54 15.48
N TRP A 381 14.22 -0.21 14.80
CA TRP A 381 15.67 0.01 14.76
C TRP A 381 16.08 0.34 13.34
N ARG A 382 16.71 1.47 13.15
CA ARG A 382 17.18 1.93 11.85
C ARG A 382 18.68 2.21 11.89
N ASP A 383 19.43 1.63 10.94
CA ASP A 383 20.87 1.89 10.80
C ASP A 383 21.13 3.17 10.01
N GLY A 384 20.74 4.31 10.54
CA GLY A 384 20.94 5.63 9.96
C GLY A 384 19.89 6.64 10.35
N GLY A 385 20.08 7.88 9.92
CA GLY A 385 19.22 9.01 10.24
C GLY A 385 19.46 9.59 11.63
N LEU A 386 18.72 10.64 11.97
CA LEU A 386 18.78 11.28 13.30
C LEU A 386 18.16 10.40 14.38
N VAL A 387 17.00 9.79 14.06
CA VAL A 387 16.29 8.90 14.98
C VAL A 387 16.56 7.46 14.57
N ARG A 388 17.37 6.75 15.35
CA ARG A 388 17.74 5.36 15.06
C ARG A 388 16.81 4.35 15.70
N THR A 389 16.25 4.70 16.85
CA THR A 389 15.30 3.85 17.57
C THR A 389 14.06 4.64 17.93
N LEU A 390 12.89 4.08 17.67
CA LEU A 390 11.63 4.73 18.00
C LEU A 390 10.58 3.71 18.37
N GLY A 391 9.97 3.90 19.55
CA GLY A 391 8.81 3.16 20.00
C GLY A 391 7.55 4.00 19.82
N LEU A 392 6.50 3.39 19.24
CA LEU A 392 5.20 4.02 19.03
C LEU A 392 4.09 3.16 19.60
N PHE A 393 3.20 3.79 20.34
CA PHE A 393 1.90 3.22 20.69
C PHE A 393 0.83 3.81 19.80
N ALA A 394 -0.08 2.96 19.32
CA ALA A 394 -1.25 3.43 18.58
C ALA A 394 -2.52 2.70 19.02
N ALA A 395 -3.64 3.42 18.96
CA ALA A 395 -4.98 2.88 19.11
C ALA A 395 -5.80 3.18 17.86
N GLN A 396 -6.62 2.24 17.42
CA GLN A 396 -7.46 2.38 16.23
C GLN A 396 -8.87 1.88 16.49
N LEU A 397 -9.85 2.64 16.01
CA LEU A 397 -11.23 2.19 15.84
C LEU A 397 -11.52 2.10 14.34
N HIS A 398 -12.04 0.95 13.93
CA HIS A 398 -12.32 0.66 12.52
C HIS A 398 -13.75 0.15 12.37
N PHE A 399 -14.51 0.81 11.50
CA PHE A 399 -15.90 0.46 11.16
C PHE A 399 -16.03 0.26 9.64
N TRP A 400 -16.80 -0.74 9.21
CA TRP A 400 -17.08 -1.00 7.80
C TRP A 400 -18.49 -1.55 7.58
N LEU A 401 -19.00 -1.32 6.37
CA LEU A 401 -20.25 -1.86 5.86
C LEU A 401 -20.04 -2.65 4.58
#